data_c399c625c5bd76594414c6af96e13777
#
_entry.id   c399c625c5bd76594414c6af96e13777
#
_cell.length_a   1.000
_cell.length_b   1.000
_cell.length_c   1.000
_cell.angle_alpha   90.00
_cell.angle_beta   90.00
_cell.angle_gamma   90.00
#
_symmetry.space_group_name_H-M   'P 1'
#
loop_
_entity.id
_entity.type
_entity.pdbx_description
1 polymer ?
#
loop_
_entity_poly.entity_id
_entity_poly.type
_entity_poly.pdbx_seq_one_letter_code
_entity_poly.pdbx_strand_id
1 'polypeptide(L)'
;MIDIQQLADQKGIARQYIDASHNLITLTEESRVNTLEILGYPVHDQKALEAMLQEEVTKEFKNVVDPVCILNDEDHKQVYIRVPESFGEDENATITLEIKLEDGRSVQRTLPLEQVEIADFKTVDNVVYDIRRYQIITNLPYGYHHLSCEIKSKHKT
;
A
#
# COMPACT_ATOMS: atom_id res chain seq x y z
N MET A 1 4.31 6.90 22.80
CA MET A 1 5.14 8.03 22.27
C MET A 1 5.76 7.54 20.97
N ILE A 2 5.53 8.27 19.89
CA ILE A 2 6.09 7.92 18.55
C ILE A 2 7.58 8.25 18.56
N ASP A 3 8.40 7.30 18.12
CA ASP A 3 9.82 7.56 17.88
C ASP A 3 9.97 8.31 16.55
N ILE A 4 10.40 9.56 16.62
CA ILE A 4 10.53 10.45 15.46
C ILE A 4 11.61 9.96 14.48
N GLN A 5 12.67 9.33 14.98
CA GLN A 5 13.72 8.80 14.11
C GLN A 5 13.23 7.55 13.35
N GLN A 6 12.44 6.72 14.00
CA GLN A 6 11.80 5.59 13.35
C GLN A 6 10.75 6.05 12.33
N LEU A 7 9.98 7.08 12.66
CA LEU A 7 9.04 7.69 11.70
C LEU A 7 9.79 8.22 10.46
N ALA A 8 10.92 8.90 10.65
CA ALA A 8 11.74 9.39 9.54
C ALA A 8 12.21 8.24 8.62
N ASP A 9 12.61 7.09 9.22
CA ASP A 9 12.96 5.90 8.44
C ASP A 9 11.76 5.36 7.64
N GLN A 10 10.58 5.26 8.26
CA GLN A 10 9.34 4.81 7.61
C GLN A 10 8.91 5.73 6.46
N LYS A 11 9.20 7.03 6.56
CA LYS A 11 8.92 8.02 5.51
C LYS A 11 10.03 8.12 4.46
N GLY A 12 11.01 7.22 4.50
CA GLY A 12 12.09 7.13 3.51
C GLY A 12 13.15 8.23 3.64
N ILE A 13 13.22 8.94 4.79
CA ILE A 13 14.24 9.94 5.04
C ILE A 13 15.55 9.22 5.38
N ALA A 14 16.49 9.26 4.46
CA ALA A 14 17.78 8.57 4.59
C ALA A 14 18.53 9.01 5.86
N ARG A 15 19.27 8.07 6.43
CA ARG A 15 20.25 8.39 7.51
C ARG A 15 21.57 8.88 6.93
N GLN A 16 21.91 8.39 5.76
CA GLN A 16 23.17 8.66 5.07
C GLN A 16 22.93 8.70 3.56
N TYR A 17 23.74 9.46 2.86
CA TYR A 17 23.79 9.44 1.39
C TYR A 17 25.22 9.66 0.90
N ILE A 18 25.49 9.30 -0.34
CA ILE A 18 26.76 9.58 -1.00
C ILE A 18 26.58 10.85 -1.83
N ASP A 19 27.41 11.86 -1.57
CA ASP A 19 27.38 13.11 -2.33
C ASP A 19 28.02 12.97 -3.73
N ALA A 20 27.95 14.04 -4.52
CA ALA A 20 28.52 14.07 -5.86
C ALA A 20 30.06 13.92 -5.90
N SER A 21 30.73 14.11 -4.77
CA SER A 21 32.18 13.92 -4.58
C SER A 21 32.54 12.54 -4.03
N HIS A 22 31.55 11.62 -3.96
CA HIS A 22 31.68 10.27 -3.43
C HIS A 22 31.99 10.21 -1.92
N ASN A 23 31.67 11.25 -1.16
CA ASN A 23 31.78 11.24 0.29
C ASN A 23 30.49 10.72 0.92
N LEU A 24 30.62 9.89 1.96
CA LEU A 24 29.49 9.45 2.76
C LEU A 24 29.08 10.60 3.71
N ILE A 25 27.91 11.13 3.52
CA ILE A 25 27.32 12.18 4.36
C ILE A 25 26.30 11.55 5.29
N THR A 26 26.45 11.78 6.59
CA THR A 26 25.47 11.36 7.61
C THR A 26 24.59 12.54 7.99
N LEU A 27 23.28 12.37 7.90
CA LEU A 27 22.31 13.37 8.33
C LEU A 27 22.21 13.37 9.86
N THR A 28 22.13 14.56 10.45
CA THR A 28 21.87 14.69 11.88
C THR A 28 20.42 14.34 12.20
N GLU A 29 20.14 13.94 13.44
CA GLU A 29 18.77 13.72 13.91
C GLU A 29 17.91 14.98 13.74
N GLU A 30 18.45 16.16 14.02
CA GLU A 30 17.80 17.44 13.82
C GLU A 30 17.42 17.68 12.34
N SER A 31 18.32 17.41 11.40
CA SER A 31 18.03 17.54 9.96
C SER A 31 16.89 16.63 9.52
N ARG A 32 16.80 15.44 10.08
CA ARG A 32 15.73 14.48 9.77
C ARG A 32 14.40 14.94 10.37
N VAL A 33 14.39 15.48 11.60
CA VAL A 33 13.22 16.08 12.24
C VAL A 33 12.71 17.26 11.40
N ASN A 34 13.58 18.18 11.02
CA ASN A 34 13.24 19.33 10.19
C ASN A 34 12.67 18.90 8.82
N THR A 35 13.18 17.81 8.26
CA THR A 35 12.61 17.25 7.01
C THR A 35 11.18 16.75 7.21
N LEU A 36 10.87 16.07 8.32
CA LEU A 36 9.49 15.68 8.64
C LEU A 36 8.57 16.89 8.79
N GLU A 37 9.04 17.97 9.43
CA GLU A 37 8.26 19.21 9.55
C GLU A 37 7.97 19.85 8.20
N ILE A 38 8.95 19.90 7.30
CA ILE A 38 8.78 20.39 5.93
C ILE A 38 7.77 19.54 5.16
N LEU A 39 7.74 18.23 5.42
CA LEU A 39 6.73 17.32 4.87
C LEU A 39 5.35 17.47 5.51
N GLY A 40 5.20 18.32 6.53
CA GLY A 40 3.94 18.65 7.17
C GLY A 40 3.62 17.83 8.43
N TYR A 41 4.55 17.01 8.92
CA TYR A 41 4.33 16.24 10.15
C TYR A 41 4.49 17.13 11.39
N PRO A 42 3.49 17.18 12.30
CA PRO A 42 3.56 17.99 13.52
C PRO A 42 4.41 17.29 14.61
N VAL A 43 5.72 17.15 14.38
CA VAL A 43 6.65 16.35 15.21
C VAL A 43 6.76 16.81 16.65
N HIS A 44 6.41 18.08 16.95
CA HIS A 44 6.42 18.64 18.29
C HIS A 44 5.09 18.51 19.02
N ASP A 45 4.03 18.09 18.35
CA ASP A 45 2.72 17.79 18.94
C ASP A 45 2.39 16.30 18.79
N GLN A 46 2.70 15.52 19.81
CA GLN A 46 2.50 14.08 19.84
C GLN A 46 1.06 13.67 19.49
N LYS A 47 0.07 14.41 19.99
CA LYS A 47 -1.34 14.09 19.77
C LYS A 47 -1.77 14.40 18.34
N ALA A 48 -1.33 15.52 17.79
CA ALA A 48 -1.61 15.88 16.40
C ALA A 48 -0.90 14.90 15.44
N LEU A 49 0.34 14.48 15.77
CA LEU A 49 1.09 13.50 15.00
C LEU A 49 0.40 12.13 14.97
N GLU A 50 -0.05 11.64 16.14
CA GLU A 50 -0.80 10.39 16.24
C GLU A 50 -2.09 10.42 15.39
N ALA A 51 -2.84 11.52 15.47
CA ALA A 51 -4.06 11.70 14.70
C ALA A 51 -3.79 11.72 13.19
N MET A 52 -2.74 12.42 12.76
CA MET A 52 -2.33 12.48 11.34
C MET A 52 -1.92 11.11 10.80
N LEU A 53 -1.10 10.36 11.55
CA LEU A 53 -0.67 9.02 11.14
C LEU A 53 -1.85 8.05 11.09
N GLN A 54 -2.81 8.15 12.02
CA GLN A 54 -4.03 7.34 11.98
C GLN A 54 -4.88 7.69 10.74
N GLU A 55 -4.99 8.97 10.40
CA GLU A 55 -5.70 9.40 9.20
C GLU A 55 -5.04 8.89 7.92
N GLU A 56 -3.71 8.90 7.84
CA GLU A 56 -2.96 8.33 6.72
C GLU A 56 -3.27 6.84 6.53
N VAL A 57 -3.21 6.06 7.61
CA VAL A 57 -3.54 4.64 7.58
C VAL A 57 -5.00 4.43 7.14
N THR A 58 -5.93 5.21 7.68
CA THR A 58 -7.35 5.12 7.29
C THR A 58 -7.56 5.43 5.81
N LYS A 59 -6.88 6.46 5.29
CA LYS A 59 -6.93 6.80 3.85
C LYS A 59 -6.35 5.70 2.97
N GLU A 60 -5.24 5.10 3.38
CA GLU A 60 -4.64 3.96 2.69
C GLU A 60 -5.61 2.79 2.58
N PHE A 61 -6.25 2.42 3.71
CA PHE A 61 -7.16 1.27 3.79
C PHE A 61 -8.53 1.51 3.13
N LYS A 62 -8.89 2.74 2.79
CA LYS A 62 -10.05 3.04 1.93
C LYS A 62 -9.82 2.60 0.48
N ASN A 63 -8.59 2.47 0.05
CA ASN A 63 -8.25 1.97 -1.28
C ASN A 63 -8.10 0.44 -1.22
N VAL A 64 -8.85 -0.26 -2.05
CA VAL A 64 -8.79 -1.73 -2.16
C VAL A 64 -7.39 -2.20 -2.57
N VAL A 65 -6.73 -1.45 -3.45
CA VAL A 65 -5.35 -1.67 -3.91
C VAL A 65 -4.54 -0.38 -3.78
N ASP A 66 -3.23 -0.49 -3.79
CA ASP A 66 -2.37 0.69 -3.78
C ASP A 66 -2.59 1.55 -5.03
N PRO A 67 -2.56 2.89 -4.89
CA PRO A 67 -2.73 3.80 -6.02
C PRO A 67 -1.67 3.61 -7.11
N VAL A 68 -0.48 3.14 -6.74
CA VAL A 68 0.63 2.82 -7.64
C VAL A 68 1.30 1.53 -7.17
N CYS A 69 1.38 0.56 -8.07
CA CYS A 69 2.13 -0.68 -7.86
C CYS A 69 3.30 -0.74 -8.85
N ILE A 70 4.52 -0.79 -8.34
CA ILE A 70 5.71 -0.98 -9.17
C ILE A 70 6.04 -2.46 -9.17
N LEU A 71 5.98 -3.07 -10.36
CA LEU A 71 6.26 -4.48 -10.57
C LEU A 71 7.51 -4.61 -11.43
N ASN A 72 8.47 -5.41 -11.01
CA ASN A 72 9.67 -5.73 -11.78
C ASN A 72 9.67 -7.21 -12.14
N ASP A 73 10.57 -7.64 -13.05
CA ASP A 73 10.61 -9.01 -13.51
C ASP A 73 11.19 -10.00 -12.49
N GLU A 74 11.94 -9.50 -11.51
CA GLU A 74 12.55 -10.30 -10.45
C GLU A 74 11.54 -10.64 -9.36
N ASP A 75 10.52 -9.80 -9.16
CA ASP A 75 9.44 -10.04 -8.22
C ASP A 75 8.34 -10.90 -8.86
N HIS A 76 7.65 -11.64 -8.03
CA HIS A 76 6.56 -12.52 -8.48
C HIS A 76 5.32 -11.78 -9.01
N LYS A 77 5.44 -10.49 -9.40
CA LYS A 77 4.36 -9.62 -9.89
C LYS A 77 3.11 -9.74 -9.00
N GLN A 78 3.29 -9.47 -7.73
CA GLN A 78 2.25 -9.56 -6.72
C GLN A 78 1.61 -8.20 -6.47
N VAL A 79 0.30 -8.20 -6.24
CA VAL A 79 -0.45 -7.05 -5.74
C VAL A 79 -1.16 -7.45 -4.45
N TYR A 80 -1.23 -6.50 -3.52
CA TYR A 80 -1.93 -6.68 -2.26
C TYR A 80 -3.28 -5.99 -2.32
N ILE A 81 -4.31 -6.71 -1.86
CA ILE A 81 -5.71 -6.31 -1.94
C ILE A 81 -6.25 -6.26 -0.53
N ARG A 82 -6.77 -5.10 -0.13
CA ARG A 82 -7.36 -4.87 1.19
C ARG A 82 -8.83 -5.15 1.14
N VAL A 83 -9.26 -6.17 1.87
CA VAL A 83 -10.64 -6.65 1.87
C VAL A 83 -11.17 -6.59 3.30
N PRO A 84 -12.24 -5.83 3.60
CA PRO A 84 -12.89 -5.96 4.90
C PRO A 84 -13.29 -7.41 5.16
N GLU A 85 -12.96 -7.96 6.34
CA GLU A 85 -13.22 -9.35 6.74
C GLU A 85 -14.67 -9.77 6.49
N SER A 86 -15.62 -8.82 6.67
CA SER A 86 -17.05 -9.05 6.42
C SER A 86 -17.40 -9.50 4.99
N PHE A 87 -16.52 -9.31 4.01
CA PHE A 87 -16.70 -9.88 2.66
C PHE A 87 -16.28 -11.35 2.61
N GLY A 88 -15.29 -11.76 3.42
CA GLY A 88 -14.84 -13.15 3.50
C GLY A 88 -15.84 -14.10 4.17
N GLU A 89 -16.83 -13.58 4.90
CA GLU A 89 -17.92 -14.36 5.49
C GLU A 89 -18.95 -14.84 4.46
N ASP A 90 -18.97 -14.25 3.25
CA ASP A 90 -19.84 -14.69 2.17
C ASP A 90 -19.10 -15.69 1.27
N GLU A 91 -19.50 -16.97 1.34
CA GLU A 91 -18.94 -18.05 0.51
C GLU A 91 -19.08 -17.79 -1.02
N ASN A 92 -19.96 -16.87 -1.42
CA ASN A 92 -20.14 -16.48 -2.82
C ASN A 92 -19.43 -15.18 -3.18
N ALA A 93 -18.62 -14.63 -2.26
CA ALA A 93 -17.85 -13.43 -2.57
C ALA A 93 -16.88 -13.70 -3.71
N THR A 94 -16.83 -12.76 -4.62
CA THR A 94 -15.93 -12.82 -5.78
C THR A 94 -15.07 -11.57 -5.88
N ILE A 95 -13.89 -11.73 -6.44
CA ILE A 95 -13.01 -10.64 -6.79
C ILE A 95 -12.80 -10.62 -8.29
N THR A 96 -12.97 -9.47 -8.90
CA THR A 96 -12.69 -9.24 -10.32
C THR A 96 -11.52 -8.26 -10.43
N LEU A 97 -10.49 -8.70 -11.11
CA LEU A 97 -9.30 -7.90 -11.43
C LEU A 97 -9.29 -7.65 -12.93
N GLU A 98 -9.16 -6.41 -13.34
CA GLU A 98 -8.96 -6.02 -14.72
C GLU A 98 -7.67 -5.22 -14.85
N ILE A 99 -6.81 -5.63 -15.78
CA ILE A 99 -5.59 -4.91 -16.14
C ILE A 99 -5.77 -4.41 -17.56
N LYS A 100 -5.87 -3.10 -17.69
CA LYS A 100 -5.87 -2.42 -18.99
C LYS A 100 -4.45 -2.03 -19.34
N LEU A 101 -3.94 -2.61 -20.41
CA LEU A 101 -2.60 -2.38 -20.88
C LEU A 101 -2.49 -0.99 -21.56
N GLU A 102 -1.27 -0.47 -21.63
CA GLU A 102 -0.97 0.81 -22.28
C GLU A 102 -1.38 0.82 -23.76
N ASP A 103 -1.33 -0.31 -24.45
CA ASP A 103 -1.76 -0.50 -25.84
C ASP A 103 -3.27 -0.63 -26.03
N GLY A 104 -4.05 -0.53 -24.94
CA GLY A 104 -5.52 -0.58 -24.93
C GLY A 104 -6.12 -1.97 -24.80
N ARG A 105 -5.34 -3.03 -24.82
CA ARG A 105 -5.84 -4.39 -24.52
C ARG A 105 -6.20 -4.50 -23.04
N SER A 106 -7.19 -5.32 -22.72
CA SER A 106 -7.56 -5.63 -21.33
C SER A 106 -7.47 -7.11 -21.05
N VAL A 107 -7.02 -7.44 -19.84
CA VAL A 107 -7.04 -8.79 -19.28
C VAL A 107 -7.90 -8.75 -18.03
N GLN A 108 -8.97 -9.51 -17.99
CA GLN A 108 -9.86 -9.59 -16.84
C GLN A 108 -9.87 -10.99 -16.26
N ARG A 109 -9.93 -11.06 -14.92
CA ARG A 109 -10.05 -12.31 -14.19
C ARG A 109 -11.00 -12.16 -13.02
N THR A 110 -11.95 -13.08 -12.92
CA THR A 110 -12.87 -13.19 -11.78
C THR A 110 -12.61 -14.50 -11.05
N LEU A 111 -12.45 -14.44 -9.74
CA LEU A 111 -12.15 -15.57 -8.87
C LEU A 111 -13.09 -15.53 -7.65
N PRO A 112 -13.44 -16.70 -7.06
CA PRO A 112 -13.93 -16.73 -5.67
C PRO A 112 -12.94 -16.06 -4.74
N LEU A 113 -13.42 -15.24 -3.82
CA LEU A 113 -12.56 -14.50 -2.89
C LEU A 113 -11.73 -15.44 -2.02
N GLU A 114 -12.27 -16.61 -1.65
CA GLU A 114 -11.59 -17.65 -0.88
C GLU A 114 -10.33 -18.22 -1.55
N GLN A 115 -10.22 -18.13 -2.89
CA GLN A 115 -9.06 -18.60 -3.64
C GLN A 115 -7.89 -17.59 -3.64
N VAL A 116 -8.11 -16.40 -3.12
CA VAL A 116 -7.04 -15.38 -2.99
C VAL A 116 -6.45 -15.47 -1.60
N GLU A 117 -5.18 -15.84 -1.53
CA GLU A 117 -4.46 -16.09 -0.28
C GLU A 117 -4.48 -14.88 0.66
N ILE A 118 -4.82 -15.09 1.92
CA ILE A 118 -4.65 -14.09 2.98
C ILE A 118 -3.18 -14.10 3.39
N ALA A 119 -2.49 -13.01 3.14
CA ALA A 119 -1.08 -12.84 3.49
C ALA A 119 -0.92 -12.22 4.89
N ASP A 120 -1.86 -11.36 5.29
CA ASP A 120 -1.84 -10.66 6.59
C ASP A 120 -3.25 -10.12 6.91
N PHE A 121 -3.41 -9.57 8.10
CA PHE A 121 -4.62 -8.84 8.50
C PHE A 121 -4.28 -7.63 9.35
N LYS A 122 -5.09 -6.59 9.25
CA LYS A 122 -4.91 -5.35 10.02
C LYS A 122 -6.24 -4.77 10.44
N THR A 123 -6.31 -4.30 11.69
CA THR A 123 -7.47 -3.56 12.18
C THR A 123 -7.25 -2.06 12.00
N VAL A 124 -8.17 -1.41 11.30
CA VAL A 124 -8.17 0.03 11.07
C VAL A 124 -9.57 0.57 11.37
N ASP A 125 -9.69 1.55 12.26
CA ASP A 125 -10.96 2.15 12.68
C ASP A 125 -12.02 1.11 13.09
N ASN A 126 -11.63 0.10 13.90
CA ASN A 126 -12.45 -1.03 14.34
C ASN A 126 -12.97 -1.94 13.21
N VAL A 127 -12.44 -1.82 12.01
CA VAL A 127 -12.69 -2.75 10.89
C VAL A 127 -11.48 -3.63 10.71
N VAL A 128 -11.69 -4.94 10.70
CA VAL A 128 -10.64 -5.91 10.35
C VAL A 128 -10.58 -6.02 8.84
N TYR A 129 -9.39 -5.90 8.28
CA TYR A 129 -9.10 -6.10 6.87
C TYR A 129 -8.19 -7.30 6.68
N ASP A 130 -8.56 -8.19 5.78
CA ASP A 130 -7.66 -9.15 5.18
C ASP A 130 -6.77 -8.45 4.17
N ILE A 131 -5.49 -8.65 4.27
CA ILE A 131 -4.53 -8.24 3.24
C ILE A 131 -4.28 -9.48 2.38
N ARG A 132 -4.90 -9.51 1.20
CA ARG A 132 -4.84 -10.65 0.30
C ARG A 132 -3.78 -10.45 -0.76
N ARG A 133 -3.04 -11.50 -1.06
CA ARG A 133 -1.97 -11.51 -2.06
C ARG A 133 -2.47 -12.14 -3.34
N TYR A 134 -2.46 -11.37 -4.43
CA TYR A 134 -2.79 -11.87 -5.75
C TYR A 134 -1.56 -11.85 -6.64
N GLN A 135 -1.22 -13.01 -7.21
CA GLN A 135 -0.15 -13.12 -8.19
C GLN A 135 -0.70 -12.88 -9.59
N ILE A 136 -0.15 -11.89 -10.27
CA ILE A 136 -0.47 -11.61 -11.66
C ILE A 136 0.21 -12.65 -12.54
N ILE A 137 -0.58 -13.57 -13.08
CA ILE A 137 -0.05 -14.68 -13.93
C ILE A 137 -0.01 -14.35 -15.41
N THR A 138 -0.35 -13.12 -15.78
CA THR A 138 -0.30 -12.64 -17.15
C THR A 138 1.06 -12.05 -17.44
N ASN A 139 1.62 -12.37 -18.61
CA ASN A 139 2.85 -11.73 -19.06
C ASN A 139 2.55 -10.27 -19.42
N LEU A 140 2.91 -9.36 -18.51
CA LEU A 140 2.75 -7.93 -18.71
C LEU A 140 3.98 -7.40 -19.45
N PRO A 141 3.81 -6.67 -20.57
CA PRO A 141 4.91 -5.93 -21.17
C PRO A 141 5.36 -4.81 -20.25
N TYR A 142 6.56 -4.25 -20.47
CA TYR A 142 6.97 -3.02 -19.83
C TYR A 142 6.05 -1.88 -20.24
N GLY A 143 5.69 -1.00 -19.32
CA GLY A 143 4.82 0.15 -19.57
C GLY A 143 3.94 0.49 -18.38
N TYR A 144 3.07 1.48 -18.58
CA TYR A 144 2.10 1.93 -17.60
C TYR A 144 0.75 1.26 -17.86
N HIS A 145 0.30 0.47 -16.90
CA HIS A 145 -0.97 -0.26 -16.99
C HIS A 145 -1.91 0.24 -15.90
N HIS A 146 -3.20 0.09 -16.13
CA HIS A 146 -4.22 0.43 -15.16
C HIS A 146 -4.80 -0.84 -14.57
N LEU A 147 -4.72 -0.99 -13.24
CA LEU A 147 -5.34 -2.08 -12.50
C LEU A 147 -6.63 -1.57 -11.85
N SER A 148 -7.74 -2.25 -12.12
CA SER A 148 -8.99 -2.11 -11.36
C SER A 148 -9.30 -3.40 -10.62
N CYS A 149 -9.85 -3.25 -9.42
CA CYS A 149 -10.24 -4.35 -8.56
C CYS A 149 -11.66 -4.11 -8.05
N GLU A 150 -12.56 -5.06 -8.26
CA GLU A 150 -13.93 -5.02 -7.77
C GLU A 150 -14.19 -6.27 -6.91
N ILE A 151 -14.75 -6.07 -5.73
CA ILE A 151 -15.13 -7.16 -4.82
C ILE A 151 -16.65 -7.15 -4.71
N LYS A 152 -17.28 -8.28 -4.95
CA LYS A 152 -18.73 -8.46 -4.84
C LYS A 152 -19.07 -9.52 -3.81
N SER A 153 -20.07 -9.23 -2.98
CA SER A 153 -20.74 -10.19 -2.12
C SER A 153 -22.26 -10.03 -2.28
N LYS A 154 -23.06 -10.98 -1.79
CA LYS A 154 -24.53 -10.89 -1.84
C LYS A 154 -25.08 -9.64 -1.16
N HIS A 155 -24.33 -9.05 -0.24
CA HIS A 155 -24.79 -7.96 0.62
C HIS A 155 -24.03 -6.64 0.41
N LYS A 156 -22.93 -6.66 -0.37
CA LYS A 156 -22.05 -5.48 -0.56
C LYS A 156 -21.35 -5.56 -1.92
N THR A 157 -21.14 -4.39 -2.50
CA THR A 157 -20.28 -4.22 -3.71
C THR A 157 -19.28 -3.13 -3.43
#